data_e3151a28f783834648055fd8b2b554f1
#
_entry.id   e3151a28f783834648055fd8b2b554f1
#
_cell.length_a   1.000
_cell.length_b   1.000
_cell.length_c   1.000
_cell.angle_alpha   90.00
_cell.angle_beta   90.00
_cell.angle_gamma   90.00
#
_symmetry.space_group_name_H-M   'P 1'
#
loop_
_entity.id
_entity.type
_entity.pdbx_description
1 polymer ?
#
loop_
_entity_poly.entity_id
_entity_poly.type
_entity_poly.pdbx_seq_one_letter_code
_entity_poly.pdbx_strand_id
1 'polypeptide(L)'
;NDPNYVMHVENLQPGKYQFLALAGQNAYADQLQSGRAKFVRTELAKGDNIKKLEVNLDHQSRGDYDEVENHAMPLDTLWHGKMLESVEVSSSEAAYATIPLVRDTKKINVALRDLDSPQDMDVNDYTMTIEDHNARILWDNSLDESRKVVYTPHATWNTVDETEQGKIAHADFMTSRILKHDDYKQDGHLLIKSKETGNTVVNVNLPDLLSRLRTSEEYSYSAQEFLDRAYDYKLQFFIQGGKLKYCYITISVNVLSWSKRIQFEELN
;
A
#
# COMPACT_ATOMS: atom_id res chain seq x y z
N ASN A 1 -15.19 -9.60 8.22
CA ASN A 1 -15.72 -9.65 6.86
C ASN A 1 -16.95 -10.53 6.85
N ASP A 2 -18.13 -9.93 6.76
CA ASP A 2 -19.38 -10.66 6.54
C ASP A 2 -19.53 -10.84 5.00
N PRO A 3 -19.46 -12.09 4.48
CA PRO A 3 -19.61 -12.35 3.05
C PRO A 3 -21.03 -12.03 2.55
N ASN A 4 -21.96 -11.80 3.46
CA ASN A 4 -23.35 -11.48 3.16
C ASN A 4 -23.69 -10.02 3.47
N TYR A 5 -22.68 -9.15 3.63
CA TYR A 5 -22.95 -7.74 3.87
C TYR A 5 -23.73 -7.13 2.70
N VAL A 6 -24.90 -6.61 3.02
CA VAL A 6 -25.79 -5.92 2.08
C VAL A 6 -26.03 -4.51 2.59
N MET A 7 -25.75 -3.53 1.74
CA MET A 7 -26.13 -2.14 2.00
C MET A 7 -27.48 -1.85 1.33
N HIS A 8 -28.46 -1.43 2.10
CA HIS A 8 -29.74 -0.99 1.58
C HIS A 8 -29.70 0.50 1.26
N VAL A 9 -30.05 0.85 0.02
CA VAL A 9 -30.21 2.24 -0.42
C VAL A 9 -31.71 2.44 -0.70
N GLU A 10 -32.34 3.29 0.08
CA GLU A 10 -33.76 3.54 0.01
C GLU A 10 -34.07 4.89 -0.67
N ASN A 11 -35.32 5.06 -1.10
CA ASN A 11 -35.84 6.32 -1.66
C ASN A 11 -35.18 6.78 -2.98
N LEU A 12 -34.60 5.86 -3.75
CA LEU A 12 -34.17 6.16 -5.11
C LEU A 12 -35.40 6.30 -6.02
N GLN A 13 -35.41 7.36 -6.83
CA GLN A 13 -36.43 7.51 -7.88
C GLN A 13 -36.13 6.51 -9.02
N PRO A 14 -37.17 6.08 -9.80
CA PRO A 14 -36.92 5.26 -10.98
C PRO A 14 -35.90 5.93 -11.92
N GLY A 15 -34.92 5.17 -12.38
CA GLY A 15 -33.85 5.69 -13.22
C GLY A 15 -32.62 4.78 -13.30
N LYS A 16 -31.59 5.24 -14.01
CA LYS A 16 -30.32 4.55 -14.13
C LYS A 16 -29.29 5.18 -13.20
N TYR A 17 -28.64 4.33 -12.40
CA TYR A 17 -27.67 4.74 -11.38
C TYR A 17 -26.32 4.05 -11.60
N GLN A 18 -25.27 4.79 -11.37
CA GLN A 18 -23.92 4.25 -11.17
C GLN A 18 -23.52 4.44 -9.71
N PHE A 19 -22.89 3.42 -9.14
CA PHE A 19 -22.45 3.47 -7.75
C PHE A 19 -20.93 3.47 -7.68
N LEU A 20 -20.42 4.26 -6.75
CA LEU A 20 -19.04 4.24 -6.31
C LEU A 20 -19.04 4.00 -4.81
N ALA A 21 -18.21 3.07 -4.35
CA ALA A 21 -18.10 2.72 -2.95
C ALA A 21 -16.69 3.03 -2.43
N LEU A 22 -16.64 3.72 -1.31
CA LEU A 22 -15.43 3.89 -0.51
C LEU A 22 -15.69 3.28 0.86
N ALA A 23 -14.81 2.41 1.32
CA ALA A 23 -14.91 1.78 2.62
C ALA A 23 -13.60 1.94 3.41
N GLY A 24 -13.71 2.14 4.71
CA GLY A 24 -12.61 2.21 5.67
C GLY A 24 -12.74 1.14 6.73
N GLN A 25 -11.71 0.95 7.55
CA GLN A 25 -11.77 0.10 8.72
C GLN A 25 -12.61 0.75 9.84
N ASN A 26 -12.52 2.08 9.93
CA ASN A 26 -13.29 2.90 10.86
C ASN A 26 -14.31 3.75 10.11
N ALA A 27 -15.33 4.24 10.80
CA ALA A 27 -16.24 5.24 10.23
C ALA A 27 -15.45 6.49 9.79
N TYR A 28 -15.84 7.10 8.68
CA TYR A 28 -15.09 8.23 8.11
C TYR A 28 -14.96 9.41 9.10
N ALA A 29 -15.99 9.71 9.87
CA ALA A 29 -15.92 10.75 10.90
C ALA A 29 -14.89 10.44 12.00
N ASP A 30 -14.80 9.16 12.43
CA ASP A 30 -13.83 8.71 13.42
C ASP A 30 -12.41 8.72 12.83
N GLN A 31 -12.28 8.36 11.56
CA GLN A 31 -11.01 8.44 10.85
C GLN A 31 -10.47 9.88 10.81
N LEU A 32 -11.30 10.87 10.53
CA LEU A 32 -10.90 12.29 10.53
C LEU A 32 -10.46 12.80 11.90
N GLN A 33 -10.96 12.21 12.99
CA GLN A 33 -10.61 12.58 14.36
C GLN A 33 -9.46 11.74 14.92
N SER A 34 -9.08 10.66 14.25
CA SER A 34 -7.96 9.81 14.70
C SER A 34 -6.63 10.57 14.63
N GLY A 35 -5.68 10.23 15.50
CA GLY A 35 -4.31 10.74 15.42
C GLY A 35 -3.48 10.10 14.31
N ARG A 36 -4.09 9.28 13.42
CA ARG A 36 -3.41 8.57 12.32
C ARG A 36 -3.37 9.43 11.08
N ALA A 37 -2.45 9.14 10.17
CA ALA A 37 -2.56 9.61 8.80
C ALA A 37 -3.85 9.04 8.18
N LYS A 38 -4.58 9.87 7.48
CA LYS A 38 -5.93 9.59 7.03
C LYS A 38 -6.10 9.86 5.54
N PHE A 39 -7.12 9.23 4.98
CA PHE A 39 -7.60 9.57 3.66
C PHE A 39 -8.74 10.57 3.76
N VAL A 40 -8.59 11.70 3.09
CA VAL A 40 -9.59 12.77 3.03
C VAL A 40 -10.24 12.75 1.66
N ARG A 41 -11.55 12.53 1.63
CA ARG A 41 -12.33 12.53 0.38
C ARG A 41 -12.88 13.91 0.07
N THR A 42 -13.01 14.21 -1.23
CA THR A 42 -13.77 15.38 -1.69
C THR A 42 -15.24 15.23 -1.34
N GLU A 43 -15.83 16.26 -0.75
CA GLU A 43 -17.28 16.33 -0.53
C GLU A 43 -17.95 16.73 -1.85
N LEU A 44 -18.88 15.89 -2.32
CA LEU A 44 -19.67 16.15 -3.52
C LEU A 44 -21.03 16.70 -3.16
N ALA A 45 -21.46 17.77 -3.85
CA ALA A 45 -22.80 18.30 -3.75
C ALA A 45 -23.73 17.65 -4.79
N LYS A 46 -25.05 17.76 -4.57
CA LYS A 46 -26.04 17.31 -5.55
C LYS A 46 -25.83 18.04 -6.89
N GLY A 47 -25.65 17.27 -7.98
CA GLY A 47 -25.41 17.82 -9.32
C GLY A 47 -23.93 17.91 -9.68
N ASP A 48 -23.02 17.65 -8.77
CA ASP A 48 -21.60 17.56 -9.11
C ASP A 48 -21.31 16.35 -9.99
N ASN A 49 -20.29 16.51 -10.85
CA ASN A 49 -19.79 15.39 -11.63
C ASN A 49 -18.99 14.45 -10.71
N ILE A 50 -19.28 13.15 -10.76
CA ILE A 50 -18.59 12.12 -9.98
C ILE A 50 -17.06 12.14 -10.18
N LYS A 51 -16.59 12.60 -11.33
CA LYS A 51 -15.15 12.75 -11.64
C LYS A 51 -14.43 13.77 -10.76
N LYS A 52 -15.16 14.60 -10.00
CA LYS A 52 -14.57 15.49 -9.00
C LYS A 52 -14.23 14.80 -7.71
N LEU A 53 -14.70 13.54 -7.51
CA LEU A 53 -14.35 12.77 -6.32
C LEU A 53 -12.88 12.39 -6.36
N GLU A 54 -12.18 12.73 -5.30
CA GLU A 54 -10.80 12.38 -5.04
C GLU A 54 -10.65 11.95 -3.59
N VAL A 55 -9.71 11.07 -3.35
CA VAL A 55 -9.30 10.65 -2.01
C VAL A 55 -7.83 10.95 -1.86
N ASN A 56 -7.48 11.88 -0.99
CA ASN A 56 -6.12 12.33 -0.76
C ASN A 56 -5.60 11.78 0.56
N LEU A 57 -4.39 11.24 0.55
CA LEU A 57 -3.68 10.88 1.75
C LEU A 57 -3.18 12.15 2.46
N ASP A 58 -3.36 12.21 3.79
CA ASP A 58 -2.89 13.32 4.61
C ASP A 58 -1.35 13.41 4.59
N HIS A 59 -0.82 14.59 4.32
CA HIS A 59 0.59 14.80 4.11
C HIS A 59 1.01 16.24 4.42
N GLN A 60 2.29 16.45 4.65
CA GLN A 60 2.94 17.76 4.69
C GLN A 60 3.74 18.01 3.43
N SER A 61 3.55 19.19 2.80
CA SER A 61 4.36 19.58 1.66
C SER A 61 5.79 19.95 2.11
N ARG A 62 6.78 19.40 1.42
CA ARG A 62 8.21 19.60 1.63
C ARG A 62 8.89 20.22 0.40
N GLY A 63 8.23 21.14 -0.25
CA GLY A 63 8.72 21.78 -1.48
C GLY A 63 8.39 20.95 -2.72
N ASP A 64 9.31 20.14 -3.21
CA ASP A 64 9.17 19.34 -4.42
C ASP A 64 8.53 17.96 -4.19
N TYR A 65 8.36 17.54 -2.93
CA TYR A 65 7.68 16.31 -2.55
C TYR A 65 6.74 16.54 -1.36
N ASP A 66 5.87 15.57 -1.11
CA ASP A 66 4.97 15.52 0.02
C ASP A 66 5.39 14.38 0.97
N GLU A 67 5.36 14.61 2.27
CA GLU A 67 5.68 13.62 3.29
C GLU A 67 4.42 13.19 4.03
N VAL A 68 4.17 11.87 4.09
CA VAL A 68 3.01 11.34 4.81
C VAL A 68 3.17 11.52 6.31
N GLU A 69 2.22 12.19 6.93
CA GLU A 69 2.15 12.31 8.40
C GLU A 69 1.44 11.10 9.00
N ASN A 70 2.22 10.06 9.32
CA ASN A 70 1.67 8.85 9.91
C ASN A 70 1.49 8.92 11.45
N HIS A 71 2.03 9.95 12.11
CA HIS A 71 1.96 10.14 13.56
C HIS A 71 2.41 8.91 14.37
N ALA A 72 3.37 8.16 13.88
CA ALA A 72 3.83 6.88 14.43
C ALA A 72 2.70 5.83 14.57
N MET A 73 1.73 5.87 13.69
CA MET A 73 0.59 4.94 13.61
C MET A 73 0.40 4.40 12.20
N PRO A 74 -0.15 3.16 12.03
CA PRO A 74 -0.50 2.66 10.71
C PRO A 74 -1.60 3.51 10.08
N LEU A 75 -1.60 3.62 8.75
CA LEU A 75 -2.72 4.22 8.01
C LEU A 75 -4.01 3.48 8.28
N ASP A 76 -5.13 4.18 8.20
CA ASP A 76 -6.42 3.51 8.13
C ASP A 76 -6.58 2.78 6.80
N THR A 77 -7.34 1.70 6.80
CA THR A 77 -7.50 0.89 5.60
C THR A 77 -8.50 1.54 4.66
N LEU A 78 -8.17 1.62 3.37
CA LEU A 78 -9.03 2.13 2.32
C LEU A 78 -9.33 1.02 1.31
N TRP A 79 -10.61 0.86 0.99
CA TRP A 79 -11.10 0.07 -0.15
C TRP A 79 -11.86 0.99 -1.10
N HIS A 80 -11.66 0.79 -2.38
CA HIS A 80 -12.31 1.52 -3.44
C HIS A 80 -13.02 0.55 -4.39
N GLY A 81 -14.24 0.86 -4.77
CA GLY A 81 -15.01 0.11 -5.73
C GLY A 81 -15.79 1.01 -6.64
N LYS A 82 -15.66 0.77 -7.96
CA LYS A 82 -16.41 1.46 -8.99
C LYS A 82 -17.26 0.45 -9.74
N MET A 83 -18.52 0.77 -9.86
CA MET A 83 -19.43 0.03 -10.69
C MET A 83 -19.24 0.43 -12.16
N LEU A 84 -18.94 -0.54 -13.02
CA LEU A 84 -18.71 -0.28 -14.46
C LEU A 84 -20.03 -0.09 -15.22
N GLU A 85 -21.08 -0.80 -14.80
CA GLU A 85 -22.39 -0.78 -15.43
C GLU A 85 -23.40 0.01 -14.60
N SER A 86 -24.44 0.52 -15.25
CA SER A 86 -25.55 1.18 -14.55
C SER A 86 -26.59 0.16 -14.09
N VAL A 87 -27.15 0.40 -12.91
CA VAL A 87 -28.31 -0.34 -12.38
C VAL A 87 -29.59 0.44 -12.71
N GLU A 88 -30.57 -0.22 -13.27
CA GLU A 88 -31.88 0.36 -13.48
C GLU A 88 -32.77 0.10 -12.26
N VAL A 89 -33.23 1.19 -11.65
CA VAL A 89 -34.16 1.16 -10.50
C VAL A 89 -35.56 1.42 -11.04
N SER A 90 -36.50 0.52 -10.71
CA SER A 90 -37.91 0.65 -11.03
C SER A 90 -38.72 1.01 -9.78
N SER A 91 -39.98 1.41 -9.98
CA SER A 91 -40.90 1.66 -8.85
C SER A 91 -41.54 0.40 -8.28
N SER A 92 -41.40 -0.75 -8.99
CA SER A 92 -42.15 -1.98 -8.68
C SER A 92 -41.25 -3.11 -8.10
N GLU A 93 -39.94 -3.07 -8.33
CA GLU A 93 -39.04 -4.16 -7.95
C GLU A 93 -37.75 -3.64 -7.35
N ALA A 94 -37.20 -4.41 -6.40
CA ALA A 94 -35.88 -4.12 -5.83
C ALA A 94 -34.79 -4.45 -6.86
N ALA A 95 -33.85 -3.53 -7.04
CA ALA A 95 -32.68 -3.74 -7.86
C ALA A 95 -31.48 -4.18 -6.99
N TYR A 96 -30.66 -5.08 -7.51
CA TYR A 96 -29.47 -5.61 -6.84
C TYR A 96 -28.21 -5.32 -7.66
N ALA A 97 -27.14 -4.97 -6.98
CA ALA A 97 -25.85 -4.76 -7.60
C ALA A 97 -24.73 -5.23 -6.68
N THR A 98 -23.66 -5.73 -7.26
CA THR A 98 -22.43 -6.07 -6.53
C THR A 98 -21.32 -5.14 -6.99
N ILE A 99 -20.67 -4.47 -6.01
CA ILE A 99 -19.51 -3.61 -6.26
C ILE A 99 -18.28 -4.30 -5.71
N PRO A 100 -17.38 -4.81 -6.58
CA PRO A 100 -16.12 -5.37 -6.11
C PRO A 100 -15.25 -4.26 -5.53
N LEU A 101 -14.66 -4.49 -4.36
CA LEU A 101 -13.77 -3.56 -3.69
C LEU A 101 -12.32 -4.01 -3.83
N VAL A 102 -11.45 -3.08 -4.21
CA VAL A 102 -10.00 -3.23 -4.19
C VAL A 102 -9.47 -2.56 -2.93
N ARG A 103 -8.55 -3.23 -2.23
CA ARG A 103 -7.87 -2.63 -1.09
C ARG A 103 -6.68 -1.81 -1.58
N ASP A 104 -6.74 -0.50 -1.38
CA ASP A 104 -5.69 0.42 -1.82
C ASP A 104 -4.52 0.50 -0.84
N THR A 105 -4.75 0.32 0.47
CA THR A 105 -3.65 0.36 1.45
C THR A 105 -2.84 -0.94 1.47
N LYS A 106 -1.50 -0.81 1.45
CA LYS A 106 -0.56 -1.91 1.49
C LYS A 106 0.26 -1.86 2.79
N LYS A 107 0.47 -3.02 3.41
CA LYS A 107 1.36 -3.19 4.55
C LYS A 107 2.68 -3.75 4.05
N ILE A 108 3.77 -3.14 4.46
CA ILE A 108 5.12 -3.55 4.07
C ILE A 108 5.96 -3.60 5.34
N ASN A 109 6.30 -4.81 5.77
CA ASN A 109 7.25 -5.04 6.85
C ASN A 109 8.63 -5.24 6.25
N VAL A 110 9.60 -4.48 6.71
CA VAL A 110 11.01 -4.54 6.30
C VAL A 110 11.84 -5.09 7.45
N ALA A 111 12.69 -6.06 7.15
CA ALA A 111 13.75 -6.54 8.03
C ALA A 111 15.10 -6.38 7.32
N LEU A 112 16.07 -5.77 7.99
CA LEU A 112 17.42 -5.56 7.47
C LEU A 112 18.43 -6.31 8.35
N ARG A 113 19.35 -7.03 7.72
CA ARG A 113 20.44 -7.78 8.34
C ARG A 113 21.77 -7.39 7.70
N ASP A 114 22.82 -7.27 8.51
CA ASP A 114 24.20 -7.14 8.05
C ASP A 114 24.92 -8.49 8.17
N LEU A 115 25.53 -8.92 7.08
CA LEU A 115 26.28 -10.18 7.03
C LEU A 115 27.71 -10.05 7.51
N ASP A 116 28.27 -8.84 7.48
CA ASP A 116 29.64 -8.56 7.94
C ASP A 116 29.71 -8.35 9.44
N SER A 117 28.76 -7.63 10.00
CA SER A 117 28.69 -7.26 11.42
C SER A 117 27.29 -7.50 12.03
N PRO A 118 26.82 -8.76 12.06
CA PRO A 118 25.43 -9.05 12.42
C PRO A 118 25.07 -8.63 13.85
N GLN A 119 26.04 -8.54 14.77
CA GLN A 119 25.82 -8.12 16.16
C GLN A 119 25.64 -6.60 16.33
N ASP A 120 26.15 -5.83 15.37
CA ASP A 120 26.19 -4.37 15.44
C ASP A 120 24.98 -3.70 14.76
N MET A 121 24.10 -4.50 14.13
CA MET A 121 22.91 -3.99 13.46
C MET A 121 22.02 -3.20 14.43
N ASP A 122 21.70 -1.95 14.08
CA ASP A 122 20.74 -1.11 14.79
C ASP A 122 19.88 -0.33 13.77
N VAL A 123 18.56 -0.39 13.95
CA VAL A 123 17.62 0.35 13.10
C VAL A 123 17.87 1.86 13.14
N ASN A 124 18.38 2.37 14.24
CA ASN A 124 18.70 3.78 14.40
C ASN A 124 19.84 4.28 13.50
N ASP A 125 20.67 3.38 12.98
CA ASP A 125 21.78 3.71 12.07
C ASP A 125 21.32 3.87 10.62
N TYR A 126 20.05 3.64 10.35
CA TYR A 126 19.48 3.68 9.01
C TYR A 126 18.30 4.65 8.91
N THR A 127 18.16 5.26 7.73
CA THR A 127 16.94 5.92 7.31
C THR A 127 16.26 5.03 6.27
N MET A 128 15.01 4.67 6.52
CA MET A 128 14.20 3.82 5.63
C MET A 128 13.02 4.62 5.12
N THR A 129 12.82 4.67 3.81
CA THR A 129 11.71 5.41 3.16
C THR A 129 11.16 4.62 1.99
N ILE A 130 9.89 4.88 1.68
CA ILE A 130 9.28 4.49 0.41
C ILE A 130 8.93 5.79 -0.32
N GLU A 131 9.36 5.91 -1.56
CA GLU A 131 9.09 7.05 -2.44
C GLU A 131 8.18 6.57 -3.56
N ASP A 132 7.09 7.28 -3.82
CA ASP A 132 6.09 6.93 -4.84
C ASP A 132 5.36 8.20 -5.30
N HIS A 133 4.32 8.08 -6.15
CA HIS A 133 3.46 9.17 -6.62
C HIS A 133 1.97 8.84 -6.41
N ASN A 134 1.62 8.19 -5.30
CA ASN A 134 0.36 7.51 -5.08
C ASN A 134 -0.50 8.10 -3.94
N ALA A 135 -0.27 9.34 -3.56
CA ALA A 135 -1.01 9.98 -2.45
C ALA A 135 -2.45 10.37 -2.83
N ARG A 136 -2.76 10.52 -4.13
CA ARG A 136 -4.04 11.02 -4.62
C ARG A 136 -4.73 10.01 -5.53
N ILE A 137 -5.87 9.51 -5.08
CA ILE A 137 -6.69 8.50 -5.76
C ILE A 137 -7.89 9.19 -6.38
N LEU A 138 -8.11 8.98 -7.67
CA LEU A 138 -9.20 9.56 -8.42
C LEU A 138 -10.48 8.69 -8.31
N TRP A 139 -11.59 9.23 -8.77
CA TRP A 139 -12.92 8.62 -8.71
C TRP A 139 -13.02 7.20 -9.30
N ASP A 140 -12.13 6.83 -10.21
CA ASP A 140 -12.09 5.54 -10.89
C ASP A 140 -10.99 4.61 -10.40
N ASN A 141 -10.41 4.93 -9.24
CA ASN A 141 -9.27 4.24 -8.64
C ASN A 141 -7.96 4.37 -9.43
N SER A 142 -7.86 5.26 -10.41
CA SER A 142 -6.57 5.67 -10.97
C SER A 142 -5.88 6.65 -10.00
N LEU A 143 -4.59 6.91 -10.22
CA LEU A 143 -3.82 7.83 -9.40
C LEU A 143 -3.54 9.14 -10.17
N ASP A 144 -3.54 10.26 -9.46
CA ASP A 144 -2.87 11.46 -9.92
C ASP A 144 -1.42 11.44 -9.41
N GLU A 145 -0.51 11.13 -10.30
CA GLU A 145 0.90 10.92 -10.03
C GLU A 145 1.76 12.19 -10.21
N SER A 146 1.11 13.35 -10.24
CA SER A 146 1.78 14.65 -10.47
C SER A 146 2.75 15.05 -9.36
N ARG A 147 2.62 14.49 -8.15
CA ARG A 147 3.42 14.80 -6.97
C ARG A 147 4.07 13.56 -6.37
N LYS A 148 5.37 13.67 -6.11
CA LYS A 148 6.12 12.68 -5.34
C LYS A 148 5.65 12.68 -3.89
N VAL A 149 5.48 11.48 -3.32
CA VAL A 149 5.16 11.28 -1.92
C VAL A 149 6.23 10.39 -1.26
N VAL A 150 6.58 10.71 -0.02
CA VAL A 150 7.54 9.96 0.80
C VAL A 150 6.83 9.40 2.01
N TYR A 151 6.94 8.09 2.19
CA TYR A 151 6.47 7.38 3.37
C TYR A 151 7.63 7.09 4.29
N THR A 152 7.44 7.38 5.58
CA THR A 152 8.32 6.95 6.66
C THR A 152 7.69 5.78 7.42
N PRO A 153 8.47 4.91 8.08
CA PRO A 153 7.89 3.83 8.87
C PRO A 153 7.08 4.39 10.04
N HIS A 154 5.94 3.78 10.32
CA HIS A 154 5.14 4.11 11.50
C HIS A 154 5.64 3.42 12.77
N ALA A 155 6.46 2.37 12.63
CA ALA A 155 7.14 1.71 13.73
C ALA A 155 8.51 1.20 13.28
N THR A 156 9.50 1.29 14.17
CA THR A 156 10.84 0.71 13.98
C THR A 156 11.30 0.08 15.29
N TRP A 157 12.00 -1.06 15.19
CA TRP A 157 12.56 -1.76 16.35
C TRP A 157 13.68 -2.71 15.96
N ASN A 158 14.41 -3.18 16.95
CA ASN A 158 15.41 -4.23 16.77
C ASN A 158 14.94 -5.54 17.41
N THR A 159 15.29 -6.67 16.80
CA THR A 159 15.18 -8.00 17.41
C THR A 159 16.52 -8.70 17.40
N VAL A 160 16.68 -9.71 18.26
CA VAL A 160 17.84 -10.61 18.27
C VAL A 160 17.41 -11.92 17.63
N ASP A 161 18.19 -12.41 16.68
CA ASP A 161 18.05 -13.76 16.16
C ASP A 161 19.02 -14.67 16.90
N GLU A 162 18.50 -15.45 17.83
CA GLU A 162 19.28 -16.38 18.66
C GLU A 162 19.92 -17.49 17.82
N THR A 163 19.34 -17.86 16.68
CA THR A 163 19.81 -18.95 15.82
C THR A 163 21.00 -18.52 14.96
N GLU A 164 20.98 -17.30 14.44
CA GLU A 164 22.02 -16.73 13.59
C GLU A 164 22.96 -15.79 14.39
N GLN A 165 22.74 -15.67 15.71
CA GLN A 165 23.50 -14.84 16.63
C GLN A 165 23.68 -13.38 16.14
N GLY A 166 22.64 -12.80 15.58
CA GLY A 166 22.64 -11.46 15.02
C GLY A 166 21.46 -10.62 15.44
N LYS A 167 21.53 -9.34 15.15
CA LYS A 167 20.40 -8.42 15.30
C LYS A 167 19.73 -8.19 13.96
N ILE A 168 18.46 -7.82 14.01
CA ILE A 168 17.64 -7.49 12.87
C ILE A 168 17.03 -6.12 13.10
N ALA A 169 17.23 -5.20 12.18
CA ALA A 169 16.55 -3.91 12.19
C ALA A 169 15.23 -4.03 11.43
N HIS A 170 14.15 -3.62 12.08
CA HIS A 170 12.79 -3.72 11.52
C HIS A 170 12.18 -2.35 11.28
N ALA A 171 11.34 -2.26 10.24
CA ALA A 171 10.51 -1.11 9.95
C ALA A 171 9.17 -1.53 9.36
N ASP A 172 8.08 -0.99 9.89
CA ASP A 172 6.72 -1.20 9.39
C ASP A 172 6.22 0.04 8.64
N PHE A 173 5.82 -0.19 7.39
CA PHE A 173 5.20 0.81 6.54
C PHE A 173 3.76 0.46 6.22
N MET A 174 2.98 1.50 5.99
CA MET A 174 1.75 1.42 5.21
C MET A 174 1.79 2.46 4.11
N THR A 175 1.42 2.05 2.90
CA THR A 175 1.36 2.93 1.73
C THR A 175 -0.05 2.95 1.15
N SER A 176 -0.33 3.90 0.29
CA SER A 176 -1.46 3.88 -0.62
C SER A 176 -1.25 2.82 -1.70
N ARG A 177 -2.15 2.78 -2.70
CA ARG A 177 -2.12 1.86 -3.83
C ARG A 177 -0.79 1.92 -4.58
N ILE A 178 -0.17 0.79 -4.85
CA ILE A 178 1.08 0.68 -5.58
C ILE A 178 0.77 0.34 -7.03
N LEU A 179 1.28 1.13 -7.98
CA LEU A 179 1.18 0.88 -9.41
C LEU A 179 2.50 0.36 -9.97
N LYS A 180 2.37 -0.53 -10.97
CA LYS A 180 3.49 -0.96 -11.82
C LYS A 180 3.32 -0.35 -13.19
N HIS A 181 4.33 0.43 -13.62
CA HIS A 181 4.35 1.13 -14.89
C HIS A 181 5.12 0.34 -15.95
N ASP A 182 4.84 0.64 -17.23
CA ASP A 182 5.65 0.14 -18.34
C ASP A 182 7.04 0.79 -18.34
N ASP A 183 7.11 2.07 -17.99
CA ASP A 183 8.38 2.75 -17.69
C ASP A 183 8.70 2.60 -16.19
N TYR A 184 9.61 1.70 -15.87
CA TYR A 184 10.06 1.39 -14.51
C TYR A 184 10.60 2.60 -13.73
N LYS A 185 10.92 3.71 -14.39
CA LYS A 185 11.37 4.96 -13.75
C LYS A 185 10.23 5.70 -13.02
N GLN A 186 8.98 5.36 -13.35
CA GLN A 186 7.80 5.90 -12.69
C GLN A 186 7.38 5.06 -11.48
N ASP A 187 7.95 3.86 -11.34
CA ASP A 187 7.64 2.96 -10.23
C ASP A 187 8.13 3.51 -8.89
N GLY A 188 7.41 3.19 -7.83
CA GLY A 188 7.81 3.53 -6.47
C GLY A 188 9.04 2.73 -6.01
N HIS A 189 9.85 3.32 -5.14
CA HIS A 189 11.09 2.74 -4.64
C HIS A 189 11.11 2.63 -3.11
N LEU A 190 11.62 1.52 -2.60
CA LEU A 190 12.04 1.40 -1.21
C LEU A 190 13.54 1.68 -1.11
N LEU A 191 13.89 2.62 -0.23
CA LEU A 191 15.24 3.10 -0.02
C LEU A 191 15.66 2.88 1.44
N ILE A 192 16.86 2.34 1.64
CA ILE A 192 17.52 2.29 2.95
C ILE A 192 18.88 2.98 2.81
N LYS A 193 19.15 3.96 3.66
CA LYS A 193 20.40 4.72 3.69
C LYS A 193 21.08 4.58 5.04
N SER A 194 22.37 4.34 5.04
CA SER A 194 23.19 4.45 6.24
C SER A 194 23.29 5.90 6.66
N LYS A 195 23.01 6.21 7.94
CA LYS A 195 23.18 7.56 8.50
C LYS A 195 24.63 7.94 8.67
N GLU A 196 25.49 6.97 8.97
CA GLU A 196 26.91 7.18 9.15
C GLU A 196 27.60 7.64 7.87
N THR A 197 27.34 6.91 6.77
CA THR A 197 28.03 7.17 5.48
C THR A 197 27.23 8.02 4.52
N GLY A 198 25.92 8.16 4.72
CA GLY A 198 24.98 8.79 3.78
C GLY A 198 24.70 7.94 2.54
N ASN A 199 25.33 6.76 2.40
CA ASN A 199 25.18 5.91 1.25
C ASN A 199 23.85 5.14 1.24
N THR A 200 23.29 4.95 0.06
CA THR A 200 22.14 4.05 -0.13
C THR A 200 22.63 2.61 -0.12
N VAL A 201 22.18 1.83 0.87
CA VAL A 201 22.52 0.40 1.02
C VAL A 201 21.48 -0.51 0.37
N VAL A 202 20.22 -0.06 0.27
CA VAL A 202 19.14 -0.73 -0.46
C VAL A 202 18.41 0.31 -1.30
N ASN A 203 18.21 0.01 -2.59
CA ASN A 203 17.34 0.74 -3.50
C ASN A 203 16.66 -0.29 -4.40
N VAL A 204 15.38 -0.52 -4.20
CA VAL A 204 14.64 -1.52 -4.96
C VAL A 204 13.37 -0.91 -5.53
N ASN A 205 13.10 -1.25 -6.79
CA ASN A 205 11.82 -0.98 -7.44
C ASN A 205 10.76 -1.83 -6.74
N LEU A 206 9.86 -1.18 -6.01
CA LEU A 206 8.94 -1.86 -5.11
C LEU A 206 7.87 -2.66 -5.87
N PRO A 207 7.13 -2.11 -6.85
CA PRO A 207 6.12 -2.87 -7.59
C PRO A 207 6.72 -4.03 -8.39
N ASP A 208 7.93 -3.88 -8.96
CA ASP A 208 8.60 -4.98 -9.65
C ASP A 208 8.96 -6.10 -8.66
N LEU A 209 9.60 -5.74 -7.54
CA LEU A 209 9.98 -6.70 -6.51
C LEU A 209 8.76 -7.48 -5.99
N LEU A 210 7.68 -6.80 -5.63
CA LEU A 210 6.48 -7.41 -5.06
C LEU A 210 5.75 -8.29 -6.09
N SER A 211 5.66 -7.86 -7.34
CA SER A 211 4.96 -8.62 -8.39
C SER A 211 5.66 -9.92 -8.80
N ARG A 212 6.95 -10.11 -8.46
CA ARG A 212 7.69 -11.37 -8.66
C ARG A 212 7.16 -12.51 -7.79
N LEU A 213 6.35 -12.20 -6.76
CA LEU A 213 5.70 -13.20 -5.92
C LEU A 213 4.52 -13.93 -6.61
N ARG A 214 4.08 -13.51 -7.80
CA ARG A 214 3.05 -14.22 -8.54
C ARG A 214 3.43 -15.69 -8.73
N THR A 215 2.49 -16.60 -8.43
CA THR A 215 2.65 -18.03 -8.74
C THR A 215 2.34 -18.30 -10.20
N SER A 216 2.65 -19.52 -10.68
CA SER A 216 2.25 -19.96 -12.02
C SER A 216 0.73 -19.94 -12.22
N GLU A 217 -0.04 -20.19 -11.16
CA GLU A 217 -1.51 -20.10 -11.18
C GLU A 217 -2.00 -18.64 -11.27
N GLU A 218 -1.24 -17.72 -10.68
CA GLU A 218 -1.51 -16.28 -10.67
C GLU A 218 -0.95 -15.56 -11.91
N TYR A 219 -0.19 -16.22 -12.77
CA TYR A 219 0.27 -15.62 -14.03
C TYR A 219 -0.85 -15.31 -15.03
N SER A 220 -2.07 -15.84 -14.79
CA SER A 220 -3.27 -15.39 -15.51
C SER A 220 -3.62 -13.93 -15.19
N TYR A 221 -3.15 -13.38 -14.06
CA TYR A 221 -3.33 -11.99 -13.68
C TYR A 221 -2.18 -11.12 -14.22
N SER A 222 -2.51 -9.87 -14.55
CA SER A 222 -1.46 -8.87 -14.76
C SER A 222 -0.65 -8.64 -13.47
N ALA A 223 0.53 -8.05 -13.57
CA ALA A 223 1.32 -7.68 -12.40
C ALA A 223 0.52 -6.70 -11.51
N GLN A 224 -0.20 -5.76 -12.12
CA GLN A 224 -1.05 -4.80 -11.43
C GLN A 224 -2.19 -5.48 -10.68
N GLU A 225 -2.90 -6.41 -11.32
CA GLU A 225 -3.98 -7.14 -10.66
C GLU A 225 -3.49 -7.92 -9.44
N PHE A 226 -2.29 -8.51 -9.52
CA PHE A 226 -1.65 -9.16 -8.38
C PHE A 226 -1.38 -8.17 -7.25
N LEU A 227 -0.81 -6.99 -7.54
CA LEU A 227 -0.55 -5.94 -6.56
C LEU A 227 -1.85 -5.39 -5.95
N ASP A 228 -2.93 -5.32 -6.73
CA ASP A 228 -4.23 -4.88 -6.22
C ASP A 228 -4.86 -5.90 -5.25
N ARG A 229 -4.66 -7.20 -5.48
CA ARG A 229 -5.20 -8.28 -4.64
C ARG A 229 -4.39 -8.50 -3.35
N ALA A 230 -3.06 -8.43 -3.43
CA ALA A 230 -2.16 -8.61 -2.29
C ALA A 230 -1.99 -7.30 -1.51
N TYR A 231 -1.83 -7.37 -0.19
CA TYR A 231 -1.75 -6.17 0.65
C TYR A 231 -0.86 -6.31 1.89
N ASP A 232 -0.25 -7.46 2.15
CA ASP A 232 0.58 -7.70 3.33
C ASP A 232 1.87 -8.39 2.90
N TYR A 233 2.97 -7.64 2.89
CA TYR A 233 4.27 -8.06 2.39
C TYR A 233 5.30 -8.00 3.49
N LYS A 234 6.19 -9.01 3.54
CA LYS A 234 7.36 -9.05 4.40
C LYS A 234 8.60 -9.14 3.55
N LEU A 235 9.46 -8.14 3.65
CA LEU A 235 10.72 -8.02 2.91
C LEU A 235 11.88 -8.17 3.89
N GLN A 236 12.79 -9.09 3.60
CA GLN A 236 14.00 -9.27 4.40
C GLN A 236 15.21 -9.03 3.51
N PHE A 237 15.95 -7.97 3.79
CA PHE A 237 17.16 -7.57 3.08
C PHE A 237 18.41 -7.98 3.84
N PHE A 238 19.39 -8.42 3.09
CA PHE A 238 20.72 -8.79 3.61
C PHE A 238 21.75 -7.92 2.92
N ILE A 239 22.51 -7.15 3.70
CA ILE A 239 23.59 -6.30 3.19
C ILE A 239 24.94 -6.93 3.48
N GLN A 240 25.90 -6.65 2.59
CA GLN A 240 27.29 -7.04 2.71
C GLN A 240 28.16 -5.96 2.08
N GLY A 241 29.24 -5.53 2.75
CA GLY A 241 30.06 -4.43 2.27
C GLY A 241 29.28 -3.12 2.13
N GLY A 242 28.26 -2.90 2.96
CA GLY A 242 27.38 -1.73 2.87
C GLY A 242 26.48 -1.68 1.63
N LYS A 243 26.23 -2.82 0.97
CA LYS A 243 25.38 -2.93 -0.22
C LYS A 243 24.43 -4.10 -0.10
N LEU A 244 23.30 -4.00 -0.79
CA LEU A 244 22.34 -5.10 -0.89
C LEU A 244 23.00 -6.32 -1.55
N LYS A 245 22.94 -7.47 -0.86
CA LYS A 245 23.45 -8.74 -1.33
C LYS A 245 22.33 -9.62 -1.90
N TYR A 246 21.28 -9.82 -1.12
CA TYR A 246 20.08 -10.54 -1.54
C TYR A 246 18.87 -10.15 -0.67
N CYS A 247 17.69 -10.53 -1.12
CA CYS A 247 16.49 -10.34 -0.33
C CYS A 247 15.54 -11.55 -0.39
N TYR A 248 14.77 -11.72 0.69
CA TYR A 248 13.65 -12.66 0.76
C TYR A 248 12.35 -11.88 0.80
N ILE A 249 11.34 -12.38 0.09
CA ILE A 249 10.01 -11.81 0.12
C ILE A 249 9.02 -12.88 0.55
N THR A 250 8.10 -12.50 1.43
CA THR A 250 7.00 -13.34 1.87
C THR A 250 5.70 -12.55 1.79
N ILE A 251 4.64 -13.18 1.31
CA ILE A 251 3.29 -12.62 1.37
C ILE A 251 2.49 -13.40 2.42
N SER A 252 1.71 -12.68 3.22
CA SER A 252 0.68 -13.32 4.04
C SER A 252 -0.52 -13.62 3.15
N VAL A 253 -0.70 -14.89 2.77
CA VAL A 253 -1.89 -15.34 2.05
C VAL A 253 -2.95 -15.73 3.08
N ASN A 254 -4.12 -15.07 3.04
CA ASN A 254 -5.22 -15.29 3.99
C ASN A 254 -5.97 -16.63 3.80
N VAL A 255 -5.38 -17.62 3.15
CA VAL A 255 -5.97 -18.95 2.98
C VAL A 255 -5.05 -19.98 3.62
N LEU A 256 -5.41 -20.44 4.81
CA LEU A 256 -4.83 -21.60 5.47
C LEU A 256 -3.33 -21.57 5.79
N SER A 257 -2.82 -20.50 6.44
CA SER A 257 -1.47 -20.45 7.04
C SER A 257 -0.27 -20.75 6.12
N TRP A 258 -0.41 -20.64 4.81
CA TRP A 258 0.69 -20.79 3.86
C TRP A 258 1.40 -19.46 3.64
N SER A 259 2.72 -19.44 3.83
CA SER A 259 3.58 -18.32 3.45
C SER A 259 4.38 -18.72 2.22
N LYS A 260 4.41 -17.86 1.21
CA LYS A 260 5.25 -18.03 0.04
C LYS A 260 6.55 -17.25 0.24
N ARG A 261 7.68 -17.89 0.07
CA ARG A 261 9.01 -17.29 0.19
C ARG A 261 9.74 -17.39 -1.15
N ILE A 262 10.26 -16.28 -1.64
CA ILE A 262 11.13 -16.23 -2.82
C ILE A 262 12.45 -15.55 -2.44
N GLN A 263 13.56 -16.11 -2.86
CA GLN A 263 14.90 -15.57 -2.67
C GLN A 263 15.38 -14.96 -3.99
N PHE A 264 15.98 -13.76 -3.91
CA PHE A 264 16.68 -13.12 -5.03
C PHE A 264 18.13 -12.90 -4.62
N GLU A 265 19.07 -13.40 -5.46
CA GLU A 265 20.51 -13.30 -5.18
C GLU A 265 21.17 -12.07 -5.84
N GLU A 266 20.56 -11.49 -6.87
CA GLU A 266 21.04 -10.27 -7.51
C GLU A 266 19.87 -9.38 -7.88
N LEU A 267 19.82 -8.20 -7.28
CA LEU A 267 18.93 -7.10 -7.66
C LEU A 267 19.81 -6.03 -8.31
N ASN A 268 19.98 -6.11 -9.62
CA ASN A 268 20.66 -5.09 -10.42
C ASN A 268 19.65 -3.99 -10.80
#